data_70cd2daab59d8395a75ee06756f876e8
#
_entry.id   70cd2daab59d8395a75ee06756f876e8
#
_cell.length_a   1.000
_cell.length_b   1.000
_cell.length_c   1.000
_cell.angle_alpha   90.00
_cell.angle_beta   90.00
_cell.angle_gamma   90.00
#
_symmetry.space_group_name_H-M   'P 1'
#
loop_
_entity.id
_entity.type
_entity.pdbx_description
1 polymer ?
#
loop_
_entity_poly.entity_id
_entity_poly.type
_entity_poly.pdbx_seq_one_letter_code
_entity_poly.pdbx_strand_id
1 'polypeptide(L)'
;MEKKLKSWQGWLLFGGTMVVVFVLGMIAASVNERHAEVTSVMNNKKTEITGIEARNDKFESNYPREYQTWEATADTSFKSLYNGNQAVDVLEARPEMVILWAGYAFSKDYSTPRGHMHAIEDMRNTLRVGAPMTENEGPQPATCWTCKSPDVPRMMQAMGVDNFYKGKWASLGKEIVNPIGCADCHEPENMNLHISRPALIEAFQRQGKDITKATQQEMRSLVCAQCHVEYYFKGDGKYLTFPWDKGSTVEDMEAYYDEAGFSDYTHKLSRAPILKAQHPDYEISQMGIHAQRGVSCADCHMPYKSEGGVKYSDHHIQSPLAMIDRTCQVCHRESEETLRNNVYERQNKANEMRXXXXVGGSAYRGEVRVG
;
A
#
# COMPACT_ATOMS: atom_id res chain seq x y z
N MET A 1 -48.46 -45.52 -5.43
CA MET A 1 -47.69 -46.72 -4.96
C MET A 1 -46.49 -46.22 -4.15
N GLU A 2 -46.58 -46.29 -2.81
CA GLU A 2 -45.48 -45.98 -1.92
C GLU A 2 -44.49 -47.16 -1.93
N LYS A 3 -43.28 -46.92 -2.43
CA LYS A 3 -42.22 -47.91 -2.36
C LYS A 3 -41.69 -47.95 -0.90
N LYS A 4 -42.10 -48.95 -0.15
CA LYS A 4 -41.57 -49.20 1.20
C LYS A 4 -40.08 -49.59 1.07
N LEU A 5 -39.22 -48.83 1.79
CA LEU A 5 -37.81 -49.14 1.91
C LEU A 5 -37.61 -50.51 2.49
N LYS A 6 -36.67 -51.30 1.93
CA LYS A 6 -36.27 -52.57 2.55
C LYS A 6 -35.51 -52.29 3.85
N SER A 7 -35.69 -53.11 4.85
CA SER A 7 -35.12 -52.91 6.19
C SER A 7 -33.63 -52.60 6.18
N TRP A 8 -32.83 -53.28 5.33
CA TRP A 8 -31.38 -53.01 5.25
C TRP A 8 -31.08 -51.60 4.69
N GLN A 9 -31.93 -51.06 3.81
CA GLN A 9 -31.77 -49.70 3.28
C GLN A 9 -31.98 -48.65 4.39
N GLY A 10 -32.93 -48.93 5.32
CA GLY A 10 -33.14 -48.12 6.51
C GLY A 10 -31.90 -48.08 7.40
N TRP A 11 -31.29 -49.23 7.64
CA TRP A 11 -30.06 -49.29 8.42
C TRP A 11 -28.87 -48.61 7.77
N LEU A 12 -28.74 -48.69 6.44
CA LEU A 12 -27.69 -47.99 5.70
C LEU A 12 -27.90 -46.47 5.77
N LEU A 13 -29.15 -46.03 5.60
CA LEU A 13 -29.47 -44.61 5.70
C LEU A 13 -29.15 -44.08 7.12
N PHE A 14 -29.58 -44.83 8.13
CA PHE A 14 -29.34 -44.47 9.54
C PHE A 14 -27.79 -44.39 9.81
N GLY A 15 -27.04 -45.41 9.41
CA GLY A 15 -25.60 -45.45 9.62
C GLY A 15 -24.89 -44.30 8.87
N GLY A 16 -25.29 -44.05 7.62
CA GLY A 16 -24.77 -42.94 6.85
C GLY A 16 -25.03 -41.58 7.48
N THR A 17 -26.26 -41.38 7.94
CA THR A 17 -26.64 -40.14 8.65
C THR A 17 -25.80 -39.95 9.91
N MET A 18 -25.61 -41.01 10.70
CA MET A 18 -24.83 -40.96 11.94
C MET A 18 -23.36 -40.58 11.65
N VAL A 19 -22.76 -41.12 10.58
CA VAL A 19 -21.39 -40.76 10.16
C VAL A 19 -21.32 -39.29 9.78
N VAL A 20 -22.28 -38.82 8.96
CA VAL A 20 -22.31 -37.40 8.53
C VAL A 20 -22.45 -36.47 9.75
N VAL A 21 -23.38 -36.78 10.65
CA VAL A 21 -23.60 -35.96 11.87
C VAL A 21 -22.33 -35.95 12.74
N PHE A 22 -21.67 -37.11 12.87
CA PHE A 22 -20.43 -37.22 13.64
C PHE A 22 -19.33 -36.38 13.04
N VAL A 23 -19.14 -36.45 11.72
CA VAL A 23 -18.10 -35.66 10.99
C VAL A 23 -18.39 -34.15 11.13
N LEU A 24 -19.65 -33.75 10.94
CA LEU A 24 -20.04 -32.33 11.09
C LEU A 24 -19.82 -31.86 12.54
N GLY A 25 -20.12 -32.73 13.52
CA GLY A 25 -19.85 -32.44 14.93
C GLY A 25 -18.37 -32.22 15.20
N MET A 26 -17.51 -33.10 14.65
CA MET A 26 -16.06 -32.94 14.79
C MET A 26 -15.54 -31.65 14.15
N ILE A 27 -16.06 -31.31 12.95
CA ILE A 27 -15.69 -30.06 12.28
C ILE A 27 -16.12 -28.87 13.15
N ALA A 28 -17.35 -28.87 13.63
CA ALA A 28 -17.87 -27.79 14.48
C ALA A 28 -17.06 -27.66 15.78
N ALA A 29 -16.70 -28.78 16.41
CA ALA A 29 -15.87 -28.75 17.62
C ALA A 29 -14.48 -28.18 17.33
N SER A 30 -13.85 -28.61 16.23
CA SER A 30 -12.54 -28.12 15.79
C SER A 30 -12.57 -26.61 15.51
N VAL A 31 -13.61 -26.13 14.83
CA VAL A 31 -13.79 -24.70 14.55
C VAL A 31 -13.93 -23.91 15.86
N ASN A 32 -14.77 -24.43 16.78
CA ASN A 32 -15.01 -23.76 18.06
C ASN A 32 -13.73 -23.71 18.92
N GLU A 33 -12.98 -24.81 18.93
CA GLU A 33 -11.69 -24.89 19.66
C GLU A 33 -10.69 -23.87 19.10
N ARG A 34 -10.59 -23.77 17.77
CA ARG A 34 -9.73 -22.78 17.13
C ARG A 34 -10.16 -21.35 17.45
N HIS A 35 -11.46 -21.08 17.45
CA HIS A 35 -11.98 -19.78 17.84
C HIS A 35 -11.63 -19.45 19.30
N ALA A 36 -11.75 -20.43 20.19
CA ALA A 36 -11.42 -20.24 21.61
C ALA A 36 -9.92 -19.97 21.79
N GLU A 37 -9.05 -20.69 21.05
CA GLU A 37 -7.60 -20.47 21.08
C GLU A 37 -7.24 -19.06 20.60
N VAL A 38 -7.79 -18.64 19.45
CA VAL A 38 -7.55 -17.31 18.90
C VAL A 38 -8.03 -16.25 19.87
N THR A 39 -9.22 -16.41 20.43
CA THR A 39 -9.78 -15.47 21.42
C THR A 39 -8.90 -15.40 22.66
N SER A 40 -8.39 -16.54 23.13
CA SER A 40 -7.50 -16.60 24.29
C SER A 40 -6.19 -15.85 24.02
N VAL A 41 -5.59 -16.03 22.84
CA VAL A 41 -4.36 -15.34 22.45
C VAL A 41 -4.63 -13.82 22.33
N MET A 42 -5.75 -13.44 21.71
CA MET A 42 -6.11 -12.03 21.52
C MET A 42 -6.43 -11.34 22.85
N ASN A 43 -6.98 -12.08 23.83
CA ASN A 43 -7.35 -11.51 25.12
C ASN A 43 -6.19 -11.46 26.12
N ASN A 44 -5.07 -12.11 25.83
CA ASN A 44 -3.89 -12.14 26.72
C ASN A 44 -2.88 -11.04 26.33
N LYS A 45 -3.37 -9.79 26.28
CA LYS A 45 -2.46 -8.65 26.05
C LYS A 45 -1.47 -8.54 27.21
N LYS A 46 -0.20 -8.63 26.92
CA LYS A 46 0.89 -8.50 27.89
C LYS A 46 1.18 -7.05 28.22
N THR A 47 0.92 -6.16 27.26
CA THR A 47 1.20 -4.73 27.40
C THR A 47 -0.05 -3.96 27.01
N GLU A 48 -0.47 -3.02 27.85
CA GLU A 48 -1.56 -2.12 27.53
C GLU A 48 -1.02 -1.01 26.61
N ILE A 49 -1.66 -0.82 25.47
CA ILE A 49 -1.29 0.21 24.49
C ILE A 49 -2.50 1.15 24.38
N THR A 50 -2.25 2.45 24.57
CA THR A 50 -3.33 3.45 24.57
C THR A 50 -2.94 4.64 23.70
N GLY A 51 -3.94 5.36 23.21
CA GLY A 51 -3.75 6.55 22.40
C GLY A 51 -3.11 6.26 21.05
N ILE A 52 -2.35 7.21 20.53
CA ILE A 52 -1.62 7.05 19.27
C ILE A 52 -0.19 6.61 19.61
N GLU A 53 0.04 5.28 19.64
CA GLU A 53 1.37 4.71 19.91
C GLU A 53 2.11 4.51 18.59
N ALA A 54 3.11 5.33 18.34
CA ALA A 54 3.90 5.29 17.11
C ALA A 54 5.05 4.27 17.15
N ARG A 55 5.42 3.81 18.34
CA ARG A 55 6.57 2.92 18.54
C ARG A 55 6.18 1.48 18.22
N ASN A 56 6.74 0.95 17.16
CA ASN A 56 6.41 -0.40 16.69
C ASN A 56 6.82 -1.49 17.70
N ASP A 57 7.92 -1.28 18.44
CA ASP A 57 8.40 -2.25 19.43
C ASP A 57 7.39 -2.48 20.58
N LYS A 58 6.48 -1.55 20.82
CA LYS A 58 5.47 -1.70 21.86
C LYS A 58 4.46 -2.81 21.53
N PHE A 59 4.31 -3.14 20.25
CA PHE A 59 3.37 -4.16 19.80
C PHE A 59 3.95 -5.57 19.85
N GLU A 60 5.28 -5.71 19.91
CA GLU A 60 5.99 -7.00 19.86
C GLU A 60 5.44 -8.01 20.88
N SER A 61 5.30 -7.59 22.15
CA SER A 61 4.88 -8.49 23.23
C SER A 61 3.47 -9.05 23.03
N ASN A 62 2.59 -8.27 22.38
CA ASN A 62 1.21 -8.66 22.12
C ASN A 62 1.05 -9.44 20.81
N TYR A 63 1.87 -9.10 19.80
CA TYR A 63 1.74 -9.60 18.43
C TYR A 63 3.10 -10.04 17.87
N PRO A 64 3.77 -11.00 18.52
CA PRO A 64 5.17 -11.33 18.17
C PRO A 64 5.36 -11.85 16.74
N ARG A 65 4.39 -12.62 16.19
CA ARG A 65 4.48 -13.16 14.83
C ARG A 65 4.37 -12.04 13.79
N GLU A 66 3.38 -11.17 13.99
CA GLU A 66 3.13 -10.03 13.11
C GLU A 66 4.32 -9.06 13.17
N TYR A 67 4.84 -8.80 14.37
CA TYR A 67 6.00 -7.95 14.57
C TYR A 67 7.24 -8.52 13.86
N GLN A 68 7.52 -9.81 14.03
CA GLN A 68 8.65 -10.46 13.38
C GLN A 68 8.56 -10.36 11.84
N THR A 69 7.36 -10.56 11.28
CA THR A 69 7.20 -10.45 9.83
C THR A 69 7.24 -8.99 9.37
N TRP A 70 6.79 -8.05 10.20
CA TRP A 70 6.95 -6.63 9.91
C TRP A 70 8.44 -6.25 9.90
N GLU A 71 9.24 -6.73 10.84
CA GLU A 71 10.70 -6.48 10.86
C GLU A 71 11.36 -6.97 9.56
N ALA A 72 10.82 -8.03 8.96
CA ALA A 72 11.35 -8.57 7.70
C ALA A 72 11.21 -7.57 6.53
N THR A 73 10.42 -6.48 6.66
CA THR A 73 10.40 -5.41 5.65
C THR A 73 11.75 -4.69 5.52
N ALA A 74 12.69 -4.95 6.44
CA ALA A 74 14.07 -4.49 6.34
C ALA A 74 14.88 -5.28 5.29
N ASP A 75 14.40 -6.47 4.87
CA ASP A 75 15.11 -7.31 3.89
C ASP A 75 15.02 -6.68 2.50
N THR A 76 16.17 -6.34 1.92
CA THR A 76 16.28 -5.74 0.59
C THR A 76 16.81 -6.73 -0.45
N SER A 77 16.80 -8.03 -0.15
CA SER A 77 17.40 -9.04 -1.03
C SER A 77 16.55 -9.39 -2.26
N PHE A 78 15.22 -9.22 -2.18
CA PHE A 78 14.33 -9.63 -3.27
C PHE A 78 14.47 -8.68 -4.47
N LYS A 79 14.58 -9.27 -5.66
CA LYS A 79 14.60 -8.55 -6.93
C LYS A 79 13.75 -9.31 -7.96
N SER A 80 12.93 -8.58 -8.66
CA SER A 80 12.21 -9.08 -9.83
C SER A 80 12.79 -8.45 -11.11
N LEU A 81 12.21 -8.73 -12.25
CA LEU A 81 12.70 -8.21 -13.54
C LEU A 81 12.73 -6.67 -13.57
N TYR A 82 11.72 -6.02 -12.98
CA TYR A 82 11.57 -4.56 -13.07
C TYR A 82 11.61 -3.84 -11.73
N ASN A 83 11.47 -4.58 -10.63
CA ASN A 83 11.39 -3.97 -9.31
C ASN A 83 11.79 -4.99 -8.26
N GLY A 84 11.63 -4.63 -7.00
CA GLY A 84 11.98 -5.48 -5.87
C GLY A 84 12.09 -4.63 -4.62
N ASN A 85 12.81 -5.15 -3.65
CA ASN A 85 13.07 -4.44 -2.39
C ASN A 85 14.45 -3.76 -2.38
N GLN A 86 15.18 -3.81 -3.50
CA GLN A 86 16.50 -3.20 -3.60
C GLN A 86 16.37 -1.73 -4.03
N ALA A 87 17.19 -0.86 -3.46
CA ALA A 87 17.30 0.50 -3.96
C ALA A 87 18.02 0.49 -5.31
N VAL A 88 17.37 1.05 -6.31
CA VAL A 88 17.95 1.19 -7.65
C VAL A 88 17.91 2.66 -8.02
N ASP A 89 19.05 3.22 -8.43
CA ASP A 89 19.11 4.57 -8.96
C ASP A 89 18.47 4.56 -10.37
N VAL A 90 17.26 5.10 -10.45
CA VAL A 90 16.48 5.11 -11.69
C VAL A 90 17.15 6.01 -12.75
N LEU A 91 17.83 7.08 -12.32
CA LEU A 91 18.50 8.00 -13.25
C LEU A 91 19.77 7.38 -13.84
N GLU A 92 20.47 6.54 -13.06
CA GLU A 92 21.61 5.78 -13.59
C GLU A 92 21.11 4.69 -14.55
N ALA A 93 20.08 3.97 -14.15
CA ALA A 93 19.50 2.89 -14.96
C ALA A 93 18.82 3.40 -16.24
N ARG A 94 18.32 4.64 -16.22
CA ARG A 94 17.54 5.26 -17.30
C ARG A 94 17.88 6.75 -17.41
N PRO A 95 19.04 7.09 -17.99
CA PRO A 95 19.49 8.49 -18.05
C PRO A 95 18.52 9.44 -18.76
N GLU A 96 17.70 8.93 -19.68
CA GLU A 96 16.69 9.73 -20.39
C GLU A 96 15.65 10.34 -19.42
N MET A 97 15.48 9.76 -18.24
CA MET A 97 14.57 10.29 -17.22
C MET A 97 15.01 11.66 -16.71
N VAL A 98 16.30 11.97 -16.74
CA VAL A 98 16.81 13.29 -16.36
C VAL A 98 16.19 14.38 -17.26
N ILE A 99 16.04 14.07 -18.56
CA ILE A 99 15.43 14.98 -19.52
C ILE A 99 13.92 15.07 -19.32
N LEU A 100 13.27 13.90 -19.16
CA LEU A 100 11.83 13.85 -18.93
C LEU A 100 11.41 14.67 -17.69
N TRP A 101 12.24 14.64 -16.64
CA TRP A 101 11.99 15.37 -15.40
C TRP A 101 12.64 16.78 -15.37
N ALA A 102 13.12 17.30 -16.52
CA ALA A 102 13.87 18.57 -16.55
C ALA A 102 13.04 19.73 -15.98
N GLY A 103 13.54 20.31 -14.90
CA GLY A 103 12.82 21.38 -14.16
C GLY A 103 12.14 20.90 -12.90
N TYR A 104 12.07 19.58 -12.69
CA TYR A 104 11.45 18.99 -11.50
C TYR A 104 12.51 18.29 -10.64
N ALA A 105 12.24 18.16 -9.36
CA ALA A 105 13.24 17.64 -8.40
C ALA A 105 13.67 16.19 -8.69
N PHE A 106 12.83 15.40 -9.36
CA PHE A 106 13.16 14.02 -9.72
C PHE A 106 14.28 13.90 -10.75
N SER A 107 14.61 15.00 -11.45
CA SER A 107 15.77 15.01 -12.35
C SER A 107 17.12 15.01 -11.62
N LYS A 108 17.10 15.24 -10.31
CA LYS A 108 18.32 15.28 -9.48
C LYS A 108 18.58 13.96 -8.76
N ASP A 109 17.50 13.27 -8.39
CA ASP A 109 17.59 12.04 -7.59
C ASP A 109 16.25 11.30 -7.68
N TYR A 110 16.32 10.07 -8.15
CA TYR A 110 15.14 9.22 -8.23
C TYR A 110 15.54 7.76 -8.04
N SER A 111 15.29 7.23 -6.84
CA SER A 111 15.59 5.85 -6.51
C SER A 111 14.30 5.11 -6.16
N THR A 112 14.28 3.79 -6.42
CA THR A 112 13.17 2.94 -6.01
C THR A 112 13.16 2.80 -4.50
N PRO A 113 11.97 2.73 -3.85
CA PRO A 113 11.91 2.54 -2.41
C PRO A 113 12.25 1.10 -2.02
N ARG A 114 12.77 0.93 -0.80
CA ARG A 114 13.22 -0.38 -0.30
C ARG A 114 12.18 -1.14 0.51
N GLY A 115 11.16 -0.46 1.01
CA GLY A 115 10.13 -1.05 1.87
C GLY A 115 9.85 -0.19 3.10
N HIS A 116 8.83 -0.57 3.85
CA HIS A 116 8.29 0.25 4.95
C HIS A 116 9.34 0.58 6.03
N MET A 117 10.21 -0.38 6.37
CA MET A 117 11.25 -0.18 7.39
C MET A 117 12.21 0.96 7.02
N HIS A 118 12.45 1.16 5.72
CA HIS A 118 13.41 2.14 5.22
C HIS A 118 12.79 3.49 4.84
N ALA A 119 11.47 3.67 5.02
CA ALA A 119 10.76 4.84 4.50
C ALA A 119 11.33 6.18 4.96
N ILE A 120 11.75 6.27 6.23
CA ILE A 120 12.33 7.50 6.80
C ILE A 120 13.76 7.70 6.27
N GLU A 121 14.56 6.64 6.32
CA GLU A 121 15.96 6.69 5.90
C GLU A 121 16.08 7.07 4.41
N ASP A 122 15.29 6.41 3.56
CA ASP A 122 15.29 6.69 2.13
C ASP A 122 14.87 8.14 1.85
N MET A 123 13.88 8.64 2.60
CA MET A 123 13.44 10.04 2.45
C MET A 123 14.52 11.02 2.88
N ARG A 124 15.22 10.75 3.98
CA ARG A 124 16.30 11.62 4.48
C ARG A 124 17.51 11.64 3.55
N ASN A 125 17.81 10.52 2.92
CA ASN A 125 18.98 10.41 2.04
C ASN A 125 18.73 10.95 0.63
N THR A 126 17.49 11.31 0.32
CA THR A 126 17.10 11.75 -1.03
C THR A 126 17.54 13.20 -1.30
N LEU A 127 18.37 13.39 -2.32
CA LEU A 127 18.89 14.72 -2.71
C LEU A 127 17.77 15.68 -3.15
N ARG A 128 16.66 15.16 -3.68
CA ARG A 128 15.57 16.03 -4.14
C ARG A 128 14.86 16.75 -3.00
N VAL A 129 14.90 16.23 -1.75
CA VAL A 129 14.37 16.95 -0.59
C VAL A 129 15.44 17.89 0.01
N GLY A 130 16.69 17.77 -0.47
CA GLY A 130 17.77 18.64 -0.05
C GLY A 130 18.57 18.12 1.12
N ALA A 131 18.27 16.92 1.62
CA ALA A 131 18.98 16.31 2.76
C ALA A 131 19.39 17.37 3.80
N PRO A 132 18.47 18.19 4.33
CA PRO A 132 18.79 19.38 5.10
C PRO A 132 19.52 19.06 6.41
N MET A 133 20.50 19.89 6.73
CA MET A 133 21.26 19.81 7.98
C MET A 133 20.59 20.60 9.10
N THR A 134 19.72 21.53 8.75
CA THR A 134 19.00 22.37 9.73
C THR A 134 17.52 22.47 9.33
N GLU A 135 16.69 22.86 10.30
CA GLU A 135 15.25 23.01 10.11
C GLU A 135 14.86 24.10 9.09
N ASN A 136 15.80 24.97 8.75
CA ASN A 136 15.56 26.08 7.79
C ASN A 136 15.96 25.71 6.37
N GLU A 137 16.64 24.59 6.17
CA GLU A 137 17.07 24.12 4.86
C GLU A 137 16.04 23.17 4.24
N GLY A 138 16.16 22.96 2.94
CA GLY A 138 15.30 22.04 2.19
C GLY A 138 14.00 22.69 1.75
N PRO A 139 13.69 22.57 0.47
CA PRO A 139 12.52 23.23 -0.10
C PRO A 139 11.20 22.52 0.12
N GLN A 140 11.21 21.29 0.59
CA GLN A 140 10.03 20.45 0.62
C GLN A 140 9.11 20.75 1.81
N PRO A 141 7.78 20.67 1.63
CA PRO A 141 6.84 20.83 2.73
C PRO A 141 6.79 19.60 3.63
N ALA A 142 6.28 19.78 4.84
CA ALA A 142 6.08 18.68 5.78
C ALA A 142 5.11 17.61 5.23
N THR A 143 4.27 18.00 4.28
CA THR A 143 3.33 17.09 3.60
C THR A 143 4.04 15.82 3.08
N CYS A 144 5.30 15.93 2.67
CA CYS A 144 6.09 14.79 2.21
C CYS A 144 6.24 13.67 3.26
N TRP A 145 6.13 14.02 4.56
CA TRP A 145 6.20 13.04 5.63
C TRP A 145 4.93 12.20 5.80
N THR A 146 3.79 12.65 5.25
CA THR A 146 2.46 12.06 5.54
C THR A 146 2.44 10.54 5.40
N CYS A 147 3.16 10.00 4.41
CA CYS A 147 3.15 8.57 4.07
C CYS A 147 4.43 7.85 4.52
N LYS A 148 5.10 8.33 5.58
CA LYS A 148 6.41 7.80 5.96
C LYS A 148 6.51 7.29 7.40
N SER A 149 5.52 7.56 8.28
CA SER A 149 5.69 7.28 9.71
C SER A 149 4.38 7.35 10.48
N PRO A 150 4.21 6.48 11.48
CA PRO A 150 3.09 6.60 12.44
C PRO A 150 3.26 7.77 13.41
N ASP A 151 4.39 8.47 13.40
CA ASP A 151 4.53 9.73 14.16
C ASP A 151 3.63 10.83 13.58
N VAL A 152 3.30 10.76 12.28
CA VAL A 152 2.55 11.82 11.59
C VAL A 152 1.14 12.04 12.18
N PRO A 153 0.30 11.00 12.36
CA PRO A 153 -1.01 11.21 13.00
C PRO A 153 -0.89 11.83 14.39
N ARG A 154 0.10 11.43 15.19
CA ARG A 154 0.36 12.03 16.51
C ARG A 154 0.65 13.51 16.40
N MET A 155 1.49 13.89 15.43
CA MET A 155 1.84 15.30 15.20
C MET A 155 0.65 16.10 14.68
N MET A 156 -0.13 15.51 13.76
CA MET A 156 -1.36 16.15 13.25
C MET A 156 -2.38 16.39 14.37
N GLN A 157 -2.50 15.43 15.31
CA GLN A 157 -3.36 15.61 16.48
C GLN A 157 -2.87 16.75 17.37
N ALA A 158 -1.56 16.85 17.58
CA ALA A 158 -0.96 17.82 18.50
C ALA A 158 -1.02 19.27 17.96
N MET A 159 -0.78 19.48 16.66
CA MET A 159 -0.65 20.82 16.10
C MET A 159 -1.75 21.21 15.13
N GLY A 160 -2.62 20.27 14.76
CA GLY A 160 -3.64 20.45 13.74
C GLY A 160 -3.11 20.12 12.34
N VAL A 161 -3.98 19.52 11.50
CA VAL A 161 -3.62 19.02 10.16
C VAL A 161 -3.09 20.15 9.27
N ASP A 162 -3.79 21.30 9.25
CA ASP A 162 -3.37 22.45 8.45
C ASP A 162 -1.97 22.94 8.82
N ASN A 163 -1.71 23.03 10.13
CA ASN A 163 -0.41 23.51 10.62
C ASN A 163 0.71 22.51 10.29
N PHE A 164 0.40 21.22 10.36
CA PHE A 164 1.34 20.19 9.95
C PHE A 164 1.74 20.39 8.48
N TYR A 165 0.76 20.50 7.59
CA TYR A 165 1.03 20.63 6.14
C TYR A 165 1.77 21.93 5.78
N LYS A 166 1.48 23.04 6.49
CA LYS A 166 2.18 24.32 6.29
C LYS A 166 3.64 24.29 6.76
N GLY A 167 3.99 23.30 7.57
CA GLY A 167 5.35 23.12 8.08
C GLY A 167 6.35 22.77 6.99
N LYS A 168 7.62 22.91 7.34
CA LYS A 168 8.72 22.48 6.47
C LYS A 168 9.11 21.05 6.80
N TRP A 169 9.51 20.30 5.79
CA TRP A 169 10.04 18.93 5.94
C TRP A 169 11.12 18.87 7.02
N ALA A 170 12.10 19.78 6.94
CA ALA A 170 13.24 19.81 7.85
C ALA A 170 12.85 20.10 9.30
N SER A 171 11.90 21.01 9.52
CA SER A 171 11.53 21.43 10.89
C SER A 171 10.82 20.32 11.67
N LEU A 172 10.10 19.42 10.99
CA LEU A 172 9.35 18.33 11.62
C LEU A 172 10.12 17.01 11.65
N GLY A 173 11.19 16.89 10.86
CA GLY A 173 11.91 15.63 10.71
C GLY A 173 12.55 15.07 11.98
N LYS A 174 12.82 15.90 12.99
CA LYS A 174 13.38 15.47 14.26
C LYS A 174 12.41 14.59 15.07
N GLU A 175 11.12 14.81 14.88
CA GLU A 175 10.05 14.10 15.59
C GLU A 175 9.60 12.83 14.87
N ILE A 176 10.06 12.63 13.64
CA ILE A 176 9.63 11.50 12.79
C ILE A 176 10.74 10.47 12.79
N VAL A 177 10.59 9.48 13.67
CA VAL A 177 11.66 8.50 13.95
C VAL A 177 11.19 7.04 13.81
N ASN A 178 9.88 6.79 13.87
CA ASN A 178 9.35 5.44 13.79
C ASN A 178 8.99 5.11 12.33
N PRO A 179 9.55 4.04 11.73
CA PRO A 179 9.21 3.68 10.35
C PRO A 179 7.76 3.22 10.25
N ILE A 180 7.23 3.23 9.02
CA ILE A 180 5.86 2.78 8.74
C ILE A 180 5.61 1.44 9.43
N GLY A 181 4.53 1.36 10.22
CA GLY A 181 4.29 0.16 11.02
C GLY A 181 2.85 0.05 11.55
N CYS A 182 2.74 -0.52 12.73
CA CYS A 182 1.46 -0.98 13.30
C CYS A 182 0.39 0.11 13.28
N ALA A 183 0.67 1.28 13.86
CA ALA A 183 -0.31 2.35 14.03
C ALA A 183 -0.63 3.13 12.74
N ASP A 184 0.06 2.84 11.64
CA ASP A 184 -0.33 3.41 10.34
C ASP A 184 -1.61 2.75 9.81
N CYS A 185 -1.84 1.48 10.18
CA CYS A 185 -2.94 0.68 9.65
C CYS A 185 -3.91 0.22 10.73
N HIS A 186 -3.45 0.13 11.99
CA HIS A 186 -4.22 -0.42 13.10
C HIS A 186 -4.41 0.60 14.20
N GLU A 187 -5.61 0.60 14.77
CA GLU A 187 -5.89 1.35 15.98
C GLU A 187 -5.14 0.69 17.14
N PRO A 188 -4.19 1.37 17.80
CA PRO A 188 -3.28 0.70 18.73
C PRO A 188 -3.96 -0.07 19.87
N GLU A 189 -5.08 0.42 20.38
CA GLU A 189 -5.78 -0.16 21.52
C GLU A 189 -6.38 -1.54 21.23
N ASN A 190 -6.93 -1.73 20.03
CA ASN A 190 -7.70 -2.95 19.71
C ASN A 190 -7.28 -3.64 18.41
N MET A 191 -6.34 -3.03 17.66
CA MET A 191 -5.81 -3.50 16.37
C MET A 191 -6.83 -3.60 15.25
N ASN A 192 -7.97 -2.96 15.38
CA ASN A 192 -8.89 -2.81 14.24
C ASN A 192 -8.21 -2.00 13.14
N LEU A 193 -8.49 -2.35 11.89
CA LEU A 193 -8.00 -1.54 10.77
C LEU A 193 -8.66 -0.16 10.82
N HIS A 194 -7.85 0.87 10.69
CA HIS A 194 -8.37 2.23 10.67
C HIS A 194 -7.58 3.14 9.72
N ILE A 195 -8.21 4.22 9.32
CA ILE A 195 -7.55 5.22 8.47
C ILE A 195 -6.97 6.30 9.38
N SER A 196 -5.66 6.37 9.41
CA SER A 196 -4.93 7.29 10.29
C SER A 196 -4.61 8.64 9.60
N ARG A 197 -4.86 8.76 8.29
CA ARG A 197 -4.57 9.98 7.49
C ARG A 197 -5.86 10.63 7.02
N PRO A 198 -6.08 11.93 7.32
CA PRO A 198 -7.35 12.59 6.98
C PRO A 198 -7.64 12.68 5.48
N ALA A 199 -6.62 12.80 4.63
CA ALA A 199 -6.81 13.03 3.19
C ALA A 199 -7.69 11.97 2.52
N LEU A 200 -7.57 10.69 2.91
CA LEU A 200 -8.40 9.61 2.35
C LEU A 200 -9.85 9.76 2.80
N ILE A 201 -10.05 10.04 4.10
CA ILE A 201 -11.40 10.24 4.66
C ILE A 201 -12.10 11.40 3.93
N GLU A 202 -11.37 12.51 3.78
CA GLU A 202 -11.87 13.72 3.12
C GLU A 202 -12.22 13.48 1.65
N ALA A 203 -11.39 12.68 0.95
CA ALA A 203 -11.65 12.34 -0.46
C ALA A 203 -12.97 11.57 -0.60
N PHE A 204 -13.22 10.59 0.28
CA PHE A 204 -14.48 9.86 0.29
C PHE A 204 -15.66 10.76 0.65
N GLN A 205 -15.46 11.66 1.64
CA GLN A 205 -16.51 12.61 2.03
C GLN A 205 -16.91 13.53 0.87
N ARG A 206 -15.93 13.99 0.07
CA ARG A 206 -16.22 14.83 -1.10
C ARG A 206 -17.02 14.07 -2.17
N GLN A 207 -16.92 12.74 -2.19
CA GLN A 207 -17.74 11.88 -3.05
C GLN A 207 -19.09 11.51 -2.41
N GLY A 208 -19.37 12.01 -1.21
CA GLY A 208 -20.60 11.68 -0.46
C GLY A 208 -20.57 10.28 0.13
N LYS A 209 -19.40 9.69 0.28
CA LYS A 209 -19.23 8.33 0.83
C LYS A 209 -18.71 8.39 2.27
N ASP A 210 -19.19 7.47 3.09
CA ASP A 210 -18.79 7.36 4.51
C ASP A 210 -17.88 6.16 4.68
N ILE A 211 -16.59 6.42 4.81
CA ILE A 211 -15.55 5.39 4.94
C ILE A 211 -15.70 4.55 6.23
N THR A 212 -16.40 5.08 7.26
CA THR A 212 -16.62 4.33 8.50
C THR A 212 -17.55 3.13 8.31
N LYS A 213 -18.25 3.08 7.18
CA LYS A 213 -19.13 1.97 6.80
C LYS A 213 -18.43 0.91 5.96
N ALA A 214 -17.15 1.10 5.68
CA ALA A 214 -16.38 0.13 4.88
C ALA A 214 -16.32 -1.21 5.61
N THR A 215 -16.49 -2.28 4.86
CA THR A 215 -16.33 -3.64 5.39
C THR A 215 -14.87 -3.92 5.73
N GLN A 216 -14.62 -4.93 6.55
CA GLN A 216 -13.24 -5.33 6.85
C GLN A 216 -12.45 -5.64 5.58
N GLN A 217 -13.08 -6.30 4.60
CA GLN A 217 -12.39 -6.62 3.32
C GLN A 217 -12.02 -5.36 2.55
N GLU A 218 -12.89 -4.35 2.53
CA GLU A 218 -12.57 -3.05 1.92
C GLU A 218 -11.43 -2.36 2.69
N MET A 219 -11.48 -2.40 4.03
CA MET A 219 -10.44 -1.80 4.87
C MET A 219 -9.06 -2.41 4.59
N ARG A 220 -8.98 -3.69 4.19
CA ARG A 220 -7.73 -4.35 3.81
C ARG A 220 -7.07 -3.77 2.53
N SER A 221 -7.79 -2.90 1.82
CA SER A 221 -7.23 -2.07 0.74
C SER A 221 -7.12 -0.61 1.17
N LEU A 222 -8.12 -0.10 1.91
CA LEU A 222 -8.18 1.32 2.26
C LEU A 222 -7.03 1.78 3.15
N VAL A 223 -6.53 0.92 4.05
CA VAL A 223 -5.36 1.26 4.87
C VAL A 223 -4.09 1.43 4.03
N CYS A 224 -4.04 0.82 2.84
CA CYS A 224 -2.95 1.03 1.89
C CYS A 224 -3.19 2.32 1.09
N ALA A 225 -4.45 2.54 0.71
CA ALA A 225 -4.89 3.67 -0.11
C ALA A 225 -4.63 5.03 0.54
N GLN A 226 -4.45 5.10 1.87
CA GLN A 226 -4.14 6.38 2.51
C GLN A 226 -2.77 6.93 2.11
N CYS A 227 -1.92 6.08 1.48
CA CYS A 227 -0.56 6.45 1.03
C CYS A 227 -0.30 6.03 -0.42
N HIS A 228 -0.88 4.91 -0.88
CA HIS A 228 -0.67 4.36 -2.22
C HIS A 228 -1.78 4.82 -3.18
N VAL A 229 -1.75 6.11 -3.52
CA VAL A 229 -2.79 6.82 -4.29
C VAL A 229 -2.19 7.92 -5.13
N GLU A 230 -2.97 8.43 -6.06
CA GLU A 230 -2.69 9.70 -6.72
C GLU A 230 -3.02 10.86 -5.77
N TYR A 231 -2.12 11.84 -5.72
CA TYR A 231 -2.29 12.98 -4.82
C TYR A 231 -1.54 14.22 -5.34
N TYR A 232 -1.90 15.37 -4.81
CA TYR A 232 -1.14 16.60 -5.01
C TYR A 232 -1.18 17.45 -3.73
N PHE A 233 -0.37 18.50 -3.72
CA PHE A 233 -0.27 19.45 -2.59
C PHE A 233 -1.06 20.70 -2.95
N LYS A 234 -2.29 20.79 -2.43
CA LYS A 234 -3.25 21.84 -2.77
C LYS A 234 -2.89 23.18 -2.14
N GLY A 235 -2.83 24.22 -2.96
CA GLY A 235 -2.66 25.60 -2.53
C GLY A 235 -1.34 25.91 -1.83
N ASP A 236 -1.26 27.11 -1.28
CA ASP A 236 -0.04 27.58 -0.60
C ASP A 236 0.26 26.80 0.67
N GLY A 237 -0.77 26.26 1.32
CA GLY A 237 -0.64 25.43 2.53
C GLY A 237 -0.16 24.03 2.26
N LYS A 238 0.04 23.64 1.01
CA LYS A 238 0.53 22.32 0.57
C LYS A 238 -0.30 21.17 1.16
N TYR A 239 -1.62 21.38 1.24
CA TYR A 239 -2.55 20.41 1.82
C TYR A 239 -2.62 19.15 0.97
N LEU A 240 -2.34 17.99 1.56
CA LEU A 240 -2.42 16.71 0.84
C LEU A 240 -3.85 16.45 0.39
N THR A 241 -4.05 16.34 -0.91
CA THR A 241 -5.39 16.22 -1.50
C THR A 241 -5.38 15.13 -2.59
N PHE A 242 -6.40 14.27 -2.57
CA PHE A 242 -6.60 13.28 -3.62
C PHE A 242 -7.57 13.87 -4.65
N PRO A 243 -7.28 13.75 -5.96
CA PRO A 243 -8.10 14.40 -7.02
C PRO A 243 -9.34 13.56 -7.39
N TRP A 244 -10.13 13.18 -6.39
CA TRP A 244 -11.21 12.20 -6.55
C TRP A 244 -12.62 12.81 -6.59
N ASP A 245 -12.76 14.12 -6.67
CA ASP A 245 -14.07 14.79 -6.58
C ASP A 245 -15.03 14.35 -7.71
N LYS A 246 -14.48 13.94 -8.85
CA LYS A 246 -15.27 13.46 -10.00
C LYS A 246 -15.32 11.93 -10.09
N GLY A 247 -14.43 11.26 -9.36
CA GLY A 247 -14.24 9.81 -9.38
C GLY A 247 -12.76 9.48 -9.27
N SER A 248 -12.42 8.20 -9.37
CA SER A 248 -11.02 7.74 -9.22
C SER A 248 -10.49 7.03 -10.47
N THR A 249 -11.17 7.16 -11.62
CA THR A 249 -10.58 6.69 -12.88
C THR A 249 -9.53 7.70 -13.36
N VAL A 250 -8.68 7.28 -14.28
CA VAL A 250 -7.66 8.17 -14.86
C VAL A 250 -8.33 9.41 -15.47
N GLU A 251 -9.43 9.20 -16.20
CA GLU A 251 -10.18 10.27 -16.87
C GLU A 251 -10.81 11.25 -15.87
N ASP A 252 -11.32 10.73 -14.75
CA ASP A 252 -11.91 11.57 -13.69
C ASP A 252 -10.84 12.46 -13.04
N MET A 253 -9.67 11.88 -12.77
CA MET A 253 -8.56 12.61 -12.15
C MET A 253 -7.96 13.64 -13.11
N GLU A 254 -7.84 13.29 -14.40
CA GLU A 254 -7.41 14.24 -15.44
C GLU A 254 -8.37 15.43 -15.50
N ALA A 255 -9.68 15.14 -15.59
CA ALA A 255 -10.72 16.18 -15.62
C ALA A 255 -10.70 17.05 -14.35
N TYR A 256 -10.38 16.48 -13.20
CA TYR A 256 -10.22 17.23 -11.94
C TYR A 256 -9.05 18.20 -12.04
N TYR A 257 -7.88 17.72 -12.50
CA TYR A 257 -6.69 18.57 -12.61
C TYR A 257 -6.85 19.67 -13.66
N ASP A 258 -7.52 19.37 -14.77
CA ASP A 258 -7.83 20.37 -15.80
C ASP A 258 -8.70 21.50 -15.24
N GLU A 259 -9.77 21.14 -14.51
CA GLU A 259 -10.65 22.13 -13.88
C GLU A 259 -9.91 22.95 -12.83
N ALA A 260 -9.04 22.30 -12.06
CA ALA A 260 -8.23 22.98 -11.04
C ALA A 260 -7.10 23.85 -11.64
N GLY A 261 -6.81 23.70 -12.92
CA GLY A 261 -5.68 24.36 -13.59
C GLY A 261 -4.34 23.99 -12.96
N PHE A 262 -4.23 22.75 -12.48
CA PHE A 262 -3.06 22.33 -11.71
C PHE A 262 -2.01 21.66 -12.60
N SER A 263 -0.74 21.97 -12.33
CA SER A 263 0.42 21.23 -12.84
C SER A 263 1.51 21.20 -11.77
N ASP A 264 2.27 20.14 -11.74
CA ASP A 264 3.37 19.98 -10.76
C ASP A 264 4.54 20.90 -11.05
N TYR A 265 4.86 21.11 -12.34
CA TYR A 265 6.01 21.93 -12.74
C TYR A 265 5.89 22.34 -14.21
N THR A 266 6.70 23.33 -14.58
CA THR A 266 6.89 23.72 -15.98
C THR A 266 8.17 23.05 -16.49
N HIS A 267 8.06 22.24 -17.50
CA HIS A 267 9.19 21.51 -18.08
C HIS A 267 10.24 22.49 -18.61
N LYS A 268 11.48 22.34 -18.18
CA LYS A 268 12.55 23.31 -18.44
C LYS A 268 12.85 23.51 -19.93
N LEU A 269 12.74 22.45 -20.72
CA LEU A 269 13.07 22.52 -22.16
C LEU A 269 11.88 22.89 -23.03
N SER A 270 10.75 22.17 -22.90
CA SER A 270 9.56 22.37 -23.73
C SER A 270 8.67 23.53 -23.28
N ARG A 271 8.83 23.97 -22.03
CA ARG A 271 7.98 25.01 -21.39
C ARG A 271 6.54 24.56 -21.18
N ALA A 272 6.23 23.29 -21.41
CA ALA A 272 4.90 22.75 -21.18
C ALA A 272 4.64 22.64 -19.67
N PRO A 273 3.41 22.91 -19.20
CA PRO A 273 3.00 22.52 -17.86
C PRO A 273 2.89 21.01 -17.81
N ILE A 274 3.46 20.40 -16.78
CA ILE A 274 3.50 18.93 -16.64
C ILE A 274 2.78 18.53 -15.36
N LEU A 275 1.90 17.57 -15.48
CA LEU A 275 1.29 16.86 -14.38
C LEU A 275 2.06 15.55 -14.20
N LYS A 276 2.52 15.29 -12.98
CA LYS A 276 3.20 14.04 -12.64
C LYS A 276 2.20 13.12 -11.92
N ALA A 277 1.86 12.00 -12.52
CA ALA A 277 1.15 10.95 -11.80
C ALA A 277 2.08 10.44 -10.68
N GLN A 278 1.59 10.41 -9.44
CA GLN A 278 2.41 10.01 -8.30
C GLN A 278 2.56 8.49 -8.25
N HIS A 279 1.63 7.80 -7.58
CA HIS A 279 1.60 6.33 -7.57
C HIS A 279 0.15 5.88 -7.33
N PRO A 280 -0.69 5.97 -8.37
CA PRO A 280 -2.12 5.66 -8.26
C PRO A 280 -2.38 4.16 -8.15
N ASP A 281 -1.74 3.50 -7.15
CA ASP A 281 -1.82 2.05 -7.00
C ASP A 281 -3.24 1.60 -6.67
N TYR A 282 -3.90 2.31 -5.73
CA TYR A 282 -5.28 1.99 -5.35
C TYR A 282 -6.22 2.17 -6.54
N GLU A 283 -6.14 3.30 -7.21
CA GLU A 283 -7.02 3.62 -8.35
C GLU A 283 -6.86 2.58 -9.47
N ILE A 284 -5.63 2.26 -9.85
CA ILE A 284 -5.35 1.26 -10.88
C ILE A 284 -5.87 -0.12 -10.44
N SER A 285 -5.67 -0.47 -9.16
CA SER A 285 -6.14 -1.76 -8.65
C SER A 285 -7.66 -1.88 -8.74
N GLN A 286 -8.40 -0.78 -8.46
CA GLN A 286 -9.87 -0.78 -8.49
C GLN A 286 -10.41 -1.01 -9.90
N MET A 287 -9.67 -0.66 -10.93
CA MET A 287 -10.05 -0.93 -12.33
C MET A 287 -9.82 -2.40 -12.71
N GLY A 288 -9.06 -3.14 -11.90
CA GLY A 288 -8.65 -4.51 -12.21
C GLY A 288 -9.67 -5.57 -11.81
N ILE A 289 -9.60 -6.72 -12.50
CA ILE A 289 -10.51 -7.86 -12.26
C ILE A 289 -10.40 -8.39 -10.81
N HIS A 290 -9.24 -8.29 -10.18
CA HIS A 290 -9.06 -8.78 -8.81
C HIS A 290 -9.90 -7.98 -7.82
N ALA A 291 -9.86 -6.65 -7.90
CA ALA A 291 -10.69 -5.79 -7.04
C ALA A 291 -12.18 -6.00 -7.32
N GLN A 292 -12.55 -6.14 -8.60
CA GLN A 292 -13.95 -6.41 -9.00
C GLN A 292 -14.47 -7.74 -8.43
N ARG A 293 -13.56 -8.66 -8.08
CA ARG A 293 -13.87 -9.95 -7.44
C ARG A 293 -13.69 -9.91 -5.93
N GLY A 294 -13.47 -8.72 -5.36
CA GLY A 294 -13.34 -8.51 -3.92
C GLY A 294 -11.98 -8.87 -3.32
N VAL A 295 -10.94 -9.00 -4.17
CA VAL A 295 -9.57 -9.27 -3.69
C VAL A 295 -8.95 -7.94 -3.25
N SER A 296 -8.45 -7.90 -2.03
CA SER A 296 -7.84 -6.70 -1.44
C SER A 296 -6.33 -6.65 -1.69
N CYS A 297 -5.75 -5.47 -1.46
CA CYS A 297 -4.28 -5.29 -1.51
C CYS A 297 -3.58 -6.28 -0.58
N ALA A 298 -4.10 -6.42 0.64
CA ALA A 298 -3.50 -7.30 1.65
C ALA A 298 -3.57 -8.80 1.24
N ASP A 299 -4.54 -9.21 0.42
CA ASP A 299 -4.61 -10.61 -0.02
C ASP A 299 -3.39 -11.01 -0.85
N CYS A 300 -2.80 -10.04 -1.57
CA CYS A 300 -1.61 -10.28 -2.41
C CYS A 300 -0.32 -9.87 -1.70
N HIS A 301 -0.31 -8.74 -0.97
CA HIS A 301 0.91 -8.18 -0.37
C HIS A 301 1.15 -8.65 1.07
N MET A 302 0.14 -9.24 1.73
CA MET A 302 0.19 -9.71 3.11
C MET A 302 -0.51 -11.09 3.22
N PRO A 303 -0.02 -12.10 2.47
CA PRO A 303 -0.72 -13.40 2.47
C PRO A 303 -0.72 -14.03 3.85
N TYR A 304 -1.64 -14.97 4.07
CA TYR A 304 -1.69 -15.67 5.34
C TYR A 304 -0.56 -16.67 5.48
N LYS A 305 -0.02 -16.72 6.69
CA LYS A 305 0.90 -17.77 7.18
C LYS A 305 0.18 -18.59 8.25
N SER A 306 0.67 -19.80 8.47
CA SER A 306 0.18 -20.67 9.54
C SER A 306 1.38 -21.24 10.29
N GLU A 307 1.38 -21.09 11.60
CA GLU A 307 2.44 -21.62 12.47
C GLU A 307 1.81 -22.18 13.73
N GLY A 308 2.11 -23.45 14.02
CA GLY A 308 1.53 -24.13 15.18
C GLY A 308 0.01 -24.18 15.17
N GLY A 309 -0.59 -24.21 13.96
CA GLY A 309 -2.04 -24.21 13.80
C GLY A 309 -2.70 -22.84 13.89
N VAL A 310 -1.94 -21.80 14.20
CA VAL A 310 -2.43 -20.42 14.26
C VAL A 310 -2.21 -19.73 12.92
N LYS A 311 -3.27 -19.16 12.36
CA LYS A 311 -3.24 -18.42 11.08
C LYS A 311 -3.10 -16.92 11.38
N TYR A 312 -2.15 -16.26 10.70
CA TYR A 312 -1.93 -14.83 10.85
C TYR A 312 -1.51 -14.22 9.49
N SER A 313 -1.66 -12.90 9.35
CA SER A 313 -1.23 -12.19 8.13
C SER A 313 0.28 -11.96 8.18
N ASP A 314 0.94 -12.22 7.05
CA ASP A 314 2.37 -11.95 6.88
C ASP A 314 2.56 -10.44 6.70
N HIS A 315 3.19 -9.80 7.68
CA HIS A 315 3.44 -8.35 7.63
C HIS A 315 4.75 -7.99 6.92
N HIS A 316 5.41 -8.97 6.27
CA HIS A 316 6.50 -8.71 5.34
C HIS A 316 5.90 -8.22 4.01
N ILE A 317 5.43 -6.97 4.04
CA ILE A 317 4.72 -6.32 2.92
C ILE A 317 5.71 -6.13 1.76
N GLN A 318 5.54 -6.92 0.70
CA GLN A 318 6.47 -6.93 -0.44
C GLN A 318 5.75 -7.37 -1.72
N SER A 319 6.49 -7.47 -2.80
CA SER A 319 5.97 -7.93 -4.09
C SER A 319 5.37 -9.34 -3.96
N PRO A 320 4.14 -9.57 -4.45
CA PRO A 320 3.58 -10.93 -4.50
C PRO A 320 4.44 -11.91 -5.30
N LEU A 321 5.31 -11.44 -6.19
CA LEU A 321 6.23 -12.29 -6.94
C LEU A 321 7.29 -12.97 -6.05
N ALA A 322 7.47 -12.48 -4.82
CA ALA A 322 8.36 -13.12 -3.84
C ALA A 322 7.70 -14.32 -3.17
N MET A 323 6.37 -14.49 -3.31
CA MET A 323 5.62 -15.50 -2.56
C MET A 323 4.38 -15.97 -3.35
N ILE A 324 4.61 -16.32 -4.62
CA ILE A 324 3.57 -16.74 -5.57
C ILE A 324 2.74 -17.91 -5.02
N ASP A 325 3.42 -18.82 -4.30
CA ASP A 325 2.80 -20.00 -3.67
C ASP A 325 1.71 -19.61 -2.66
N ARG A 326 1.87 -18.48 -1.97
CA ARG A 326 0.95 -18.04 -0.90
C ARG A 326 0.04 -16.89 -1.35
N THR A 327 0.27 -16.35 -2.53
CA THR A 327 -0.54 -15.26 -3.10
C THR A 327 -1.34 -15.75 -4.30
N CYS A 328 -0.70 -15.88 -5.45
CA CYS A 328 -1.38 -16.22 -6.70
C CYS A 328 -1.98 -17.64 -6.65
N GLN A 329 -1.23 -18.62 -6.15
CA GLN A 329 -1.64 -20.04 -6.18
C GLN A 329 -2.75 -20.37 -5.15
N VAL A 330 -3.15 -19.42 -4.31
CA VAL A 330 -4.36 -19.58 -3.48
C VAL A 330 -5.60 -19.71 -4.38
N CYS A 331 -5.58 -19.05 -5.54
CA CYS A 331 -6.72 -19.04 -6.49
C CYS A 331 -6.36 -19.62 -7.86
N HIS A 332 -5.11 -19.46 -8.31
CA HIS A 332 -4.62 -19.88 -9.62
C HIS A 332 -3.92 -21.23 -9.52
N ARG A 333 -4.15 -22.09 -10.52
CA ARG A 333 -3.61 -23.47 -10.54
C ARG A 333 -2.36 -23.63 -11.40
N GLU A 334 -1.98 -22.59 -12.11
CA GLU A 334 -0.81 -22.57 -12.97
C GLU A 334 0.47 -22.65 -12.14
N SER A 335 1.56 -23.07 -12.78
CA SER A 335 2.87 -23.11 -12.12
C SER A 335 3.34 -21.68 -11.75
N GLU A 336 4.20 -21.56 -10.74
CA GLU A 336 4.81 -20.29 -10.38
C GLU A 336 5.47 -19.61 -11.58
N GLU A 337 6.19 -20.39 -12.37
CA GLU A 337 6.87 -19.90 -13.58
C GLU A 337 5.85 -19.26 -14.55
N THR A 338 4.74 -19.93 -14.79
CA THR A 338 3.68 -19.40 -15.69
C THR A 338 3.11 -18.10 -15.14
N LEU A 339 2.78 -18.08 -13.85
CA LEU A 339 2.20 -16.90 -13.19
C LEU A 339 3.18 -15.72 -13.21
N ARG A 340 4.46 -15.98 -12.91
CA ARG A 340 5.52 -14.99 -12.97
C ARG A 340 5.68 -14.43 -14.40
N ASN A 341 5.68 -15.29 -15.38
CA ASN A 341 5.83 -14.88 -16.78
C ASN A 341 4.63 -14.07 -17.26
N ASN A 342 3.41 -14.38 -16.81
CA ASN A 342 2.21 -13.59 -17.12
C ASN A 342 2.34 -12.15 -16.57
N VAL A 343 2.91 -11.99 -15.37
CA VAL A 343 3.17 -10.66 -14.81
C VAL A 343 4.25 -9.94 -15.63
N TYR A 344 5.35 -10.63 -15.91
CA TYR A 344 6.46 -10.04 -16.70
C TYR A 344 6.02 -9.63 -18.09
N GLU A 345 5.14 -10.38 -18.74
CA GLU A 345 4.60 -10.01 -20.05
C GLU A 345 3.90 -8.64 -19.99
N ARG A 346 3.08 -8.42 -18.97
CA ARG A 346 2.39 -7.14 -18.78
C ARG A 346 3.36 -6.01 -18.43
N GLN A 347 4.34 -6.30 -17.58
CA GLN A 347 5.38 -5.33 -17.21
C GLN A 347 6.26 -4.98 -18.42
N ASN A 348 6.60 -5.96 -19.27
CA ASN A 348 7.33 -5.74 -20.53
C ASN A 348 6.56 -4.76 -21.41
N LYS A 349 5.26 -5.00 -21.60
CA LYS A 349 4.42 -4.13 -22.41
C LYS A 349 4.39 -2.70 -21.88
N ALA A 350 4.21 -2.53 -20.57
CA ALA A 350 4.23 -1.20 -19.92
C ALA A 350 5.61 -0.53 -20.10
N ASN A 351 6.67 -1.31 -19.96
CA ASN A 351 8.04 -0.82 -20.11
C ASN A 351 8.34 -0.39 -21.58
N GLU A 352 7.82 -1.12 -22.55
CA GLU A 352 7.92 -0.76 -23.97
C GLU A 352 7.21 0.56 -24.26
N MET A 353 6.03 0.74 -23.73
CA MET A 353 5.27 2.00 -23.87
C MET A 353 6.02 3.17 -23.20
N ARG A 354 6.61 2.93 -22.10
CA ARG A 354 7.45 3.94 -21.44
C ARG A 354 8.67 4.32 -22.25
N UNK A 355 9.16 3.40 -22.76
CA UNK A 355 10.27 3.60 -23.58
C UNK A 355 9.91 4.39 -24.76
N UNK A 356 8.92 4.29 -25.18
CA UNK A 356 8.40 5.02 -26.24
C UNK A 356 8.25 6.48 -25.94
N UNK A 357 8.07 6.64 -24.87
CA UNK A 357 8.03 7.92 -24.39
C UNK A 357 9.37 8.57 -24.23
N UNK A 358 10.17 7.85 -23.90
CA UNK A 358 11.52 8.24 -23.76
C UNK A 358 12.19 8.44 -25.11
N VAL A 359 11.85 7.63 -26.01
CA VAL A 359 12.42 7.77 -27.39
C VAL A 359 11.80 8.96 -28.11
N GLY A 360 10.55 9.21 -27.90
CA GLY A 360 9.88 10.42 -28.41
C GLY A 360 10.58 11.70 -27.93
N GLY A 361 10.97 11.73 -26.65
CA GLY A 361 11.75 12.81 -26.08
C GLY A 361 13.17 12.92 -26.67
N SER A 362 13.71 11.79 -27.14
CA SER A 362 15.03 11.75 -27.79
C SER A 362 14.95 12.19 -29.26
N ALA A 363 13.86 11.90 -29.94
CA ALA A 363 13.60 12.35 -31.32
C ALA A 363 13.47 13.88 -31.36
N TYR A 364 12.97 14.49 -30.32
CA TYR A 364 12.85 15.95 -30.17
C TYR A 364 14.26 16.64 -30.14
N ARG A 365 15.31 15.89 -29.75
CA ARG A 365 16.70 16.42 -29.80
C ARG A 365 17.21 16.64 -31.21
N GLY A 366 16.69 15.88 -32.18
CA GLY A 366 17.12 15.98 -33.57
C GLY A 366 16.58 17.22 -34.27
N GLU A 367 15.44 17.72 -33.85
CA GLU A 367 14.79 18.86 -34.52
C GLU A 367 15.17 20.24 -33.96
N VAL A 368 15.75 20.27 -32.75
CA VAL A 368 16.18 21.53 -32.11
C VAL A 368 17.56 21.98 -32.56
N ARG A 369 18.16 21.28 -33.55
CA ARG A 369 19.48 21.66 -34.06
C ARG A 369 19.44 22.58 -35.31
N VAL A 370 18.35 23.25 -35.59
CA VAL A 370 18.28 24.17 -36.70
C VAL A 370 17.68 25.50 -36.30
N GLY A 371 18.53 26.47 -36.01
CA GLY A 371 18.16 27.86 -35.80
C GLY A 371 18.97 28.54 -34.73
#